data_581674dd8bd467f9537de4a1293b0242
#
_entry.id   581674dd8bd467f9537de4a1293b0242
#
_cell.length_a   1.000
_cell.length_b   1.000
_cell.length_c   1.000
_cell.angle_alpha   90.00
_cell.angle_beta   90.00
_cell.angle_gamma   90.00
#
_symmetry.space_group_name_H-M   'P 1'
#
loop_
_entity.id
_entity.type
_entity.pdbx_description
1 polymer ?
#
loop_
_entity_poly.entity_id
_entity_poly.type
_entity_poly.pdbx_seq_one_letter_code
_entity_poly.pdbx_strand_id
1 'polypeptide(L)' 'MRLVTYEVEHKGGLGVISRDGKWVYPLRSLDMDYKTMQELIEGISESEKQLLEYVSGQDPYKIRGAAPI' A
#
# COMPACT_ATOMS: atom_id res chain seq x y z
N MET A 1 6.73 3.11 -7.85
CA MET A 1 5.94 2.51 -6.76
C MET A 1 6.86 1.76 -5.82
N ARG A 2 6.73 1.97 -4.54
CA ARG A 2 7.52 1.27 -3.52
C ARG A 2 6.59 0.56 -2.56
N LEU A 3 6.78 -0.74 -2.41
CA LEU A 3 5.99 -1.57 -1.52
C LEU A 3 6.77 -1.84 -0.26
N VAL A 4 6.08 -1.82 0.89
CA VAL A 4 6.70 -2.04 2.18
C VAL A 4 5.82 -2.93 3.05
N THR A 5 6.46 -3.63 3.98
CA THR A 5 5.76 -4.28 5.09
C THR A 5 5.85 -3.33 6.29
N TYR A 6 4.74 -3.10 6.96
CA TYR A 6 4.70 -2.20 8.10
C TYR A 6 3.91 -2.80 9.24
N GLU A 7 4.10 -2.24 10.43
CA GLU A 7 3.39 -2.68 11.62
C GLU A 7 2.89 -1.46 12.38
N VAL A 8 1.59 -1.44 12.69
CA VAL A 8 0.95 -0.38 13.48
C VAL A 8 0.09 -1.06 14.56
N GLU A 9 0.34 -0.73 15.82
CA GLU A 9 -0.41 -1.26 16.96
C GLU A 9 -0.48 -2.79 16.96
N HIS A 10 0.66 -3.45 16.70
CA HIS A 10 0.80 -4.90 16.64
C HIS A 10 0.06 -5.55 15.48
N LYS A 11 -0.41 -4.76 14.53
CA LYS A 11 -1.01 -5.27 13.30
C LYS A 11 -0.06 -5.00 12.14
N GLY A 12 0.44 -6.07 11.55
CA GLY A 12 1.29 -5.98 10.38
C GLY A 12 0.47 -5.96 9.11
N GLY A 13 1.07 -5.48 8.03
CA GLY A 13 0.43 -5.45 6.74
C GLY A 13 1.35 -4.98 5.64
N LEU A 14 0.85 -5.04 4.42
CA LEU A 14 1.55 -4.52 3.26
C LEU A 14 0.99 -3.16 2.89
N GLY A 15 1.85 -2.30 2.39
CA GLY A 15 1.45 -0.96 1.95
C GLY A 15 2.32 -0.46 0.82
N VAL A 16 1.89 0.62 0.20
CA VAL A 16 2.65 1.33 -0.82
C VAL A 16 3.07 2.68 -0.28
N ILE A 17 4.31 3.07 -0.54
CA ILE A 17 4.82 4.38 -0.11
C ILE A 17 4.34 5.44 -1.10
N SER A 18 3.90 6.59 -0.59
CA SER A 18 3.51 7.72 -1.41
C SER A 18 4.69 8.22 -2.24
N ARG A 19 4.40 8.96 -3.33
CA ARG A 19 5.45 9.46 -4.22
C ARG A 19 6.44 10.39 -3.52
N ASP A 20 5.97 11.13 -2.52
CA ASP A 20 6.85 12.03 -1.75
C ASP A 20 7.64 11.29 -0.68
N GLY A 21 7.36 10.00 -0.46
CA GLY A 21 8.06 9.17 0.52
C GLY A 21 7.69 9.45 1.96
N LYS A 22 6.61 10.18 2.21
CA LYS A 22 6.24 10.62 3.56
C LYS A 22 5.09 9.83 4.17
N TRP A 23 4.35 9.06 3.37
CA TRP A 23 3.18 8.34 3.81
C TRP A 23 3.20 6.91 3.32
N VAL A 24 2.55 6.02 4.06
CA VAL A 24 2.31 4.64 3.64
C VAL A 24 0.80 4.43 3.52
N TYR A 25 0.39 3.82 2.42
CA TYR A 25 -1.02 3.53 2.14
C TYR A 25 -1.25 2.03 2.26
N PRO A 26 -2.11 1.57 3.20
CA PRO A 26 -2.31 0.13 3.39
C PRO A 26 -3.05 -0.49 2.22
N LEU A 27 -2.58 -1.65 1.76
CA LEU A 27 -3.22 -2.34 0.62
C LEU A 27 -4.64 -2.80 0.95
N ARG A 28 -4.91 -3.13 2.21
CA ARG A 28 -6.26 -3.55 2.60
C ARG A 28 -7.30 -2.45 2.41
N SER A 29 -6.89 -1.18 2.45
CA SER A 29 -7.79 -0.05 2.16
C SER A 29 -8.14 0.02 0.68
N LEU A 30 -7.43 -0.71 -0.16
CA LEU A 30 -7.62 -0.77 -1.60
C LEU A 30 -8.23 -2.12 -2.02
N ASP A 31 -8.80 -2.86 -1.07
CA ASP A 31 -9.38 -4.18 -1.28
C ASP A 31 -8.38 -5.21 -1.81
N MET A 32 -7.11 -5.06 -1.46
CA MET A 32 -6.06 -6.00 -1.82
C MET A 32 -5.67 -6.80 -0.59
N ASP A 33 -6.00 -8.09 -0.58
CA ASP A 33 -5.80 -8.96 0.57
C ASP A 33 -4.61 -9.89 0.35
N TYR A 34 -3.41 -9.34 0.39
CA TYR A 34 -2.17 -10.11 0.33
C TYR A 34 -1.54 -10.13 1.72
N LYS A 35 -1.18 -11.33 2.18
CA LYS A 35 -0.64 -11.50 3.53
C LYS A 35 0.86 -11.30 3.60
N THR A 36 1.57 -11.64 2.52
CA THR A 36 3.02 -11.50 2.45
C THR A 36 3.42 -10.78 1.18
N MET A 37 4.62 -10.22 1.18
CA MET A 37 5.18 -9.57 0.00
C MET A 37 5.30 -10.55 -1.15
N GLN A 38 5.63 -11.80 -0.87
CA GLN A 38 5.74 -12.83 -1.89
C GLN A 38 4.38 -13.11 -2.55
N GLU A 39 3.32 -13.23 -1.76
CA GLU A 39 1.97 -13.42 -2.29
C GLU A 39 1.58 -12.25 -3.19
N LEU A 40 1.91 -11.03 -2.79
CA LEU A 40 1.65 -9.84 -3.58
C LEU A 40 2.38 -9.92 -4.93
N ILE A 41 3.68 -10.18 -4.90
CA ILE A 41 4.50 -10.20 -6.12
C ILE A 41 3.99 -11.25 -7.09
N GLU A 42 3.59 -12.42 -6.58
CA GLU A 42 3.14 -13.54 -7.42
C GLU A 42 1.70 -13.37 -7.90
N GLY A 43 0.85 -12.70 -7.12
CA GLY A 43 -0.58 -12.62 -7.40
C GLY A 43 -1.07 -11.31 -7.99
N ILE A 44 -0.25 -10.25 -7.95
CA ILE A 44 -0.70 -8.94 -8.39
C ILE A 44 -0.87 -8.88 -9.91
N SER A 45 -2.01 -8.35 -10.34
CA SER A 45 -2.29 -8.15 -11.76
C SER A 45 -1.73 -6.81 -12.24
N GLU A 46 -1.67 -6.64 -13.56
CA GLU A 46 -1.24 -5.37 -14.15
C GLU A 46 -2.18 -4.22 -13.76
N SER A 47 -3.48 -4.50 -13.71
CA SER A 47 -4.48 -3.52 -13.29
C SER A 47 -4.24 -3.06 -11.86
N GLU A 48 -3.88 -3.99 -10.97
CA GLU A 48 -3.59 -3.66 -9.57
C GLU A 48 -2.32 -2.83 -9.45
N LYS A 49 -1.31 -3.15 -10.25
CA LYS A 49 -0.07 -2.34 -10.29
C LYS A 49 -0.37 -0.90 -10.70
N GLN A 50 -1.19 -0.71 -11.72
CA GLN A 50 -1.58 0.62 -12.17
C GLN A 50 -2.37 1.36 -11.10
N LEU A 51 -3.24 0.66 -10.38
CA LEU A 51 -3.97 1.25 -9.27
C LEU A 51 -3.03 1.73 -8.16
N LEU A 52 -2.03 0.93 -7.81
CA LEU A 52 -1.06 1.29 -6.78
C LEU A 52 -0.25 2.52 -7.20
N GLU A 53 0.14 2.60 -8.46
CA GLU A 53 0.84 3.78 -8.98
C GLU A 53 -0.04 5.03 -8.88
N TYR A 54 -1.30 4.90 -9.24
CA TYR A 54 -2.26 6.00 -9.14
C TYR A 54 -2.43 6.45 -7.69
N VAL A 55 -2.64 5.49 -6.78
CA VAL A 55 -2.87 5.77 -5.37
C VAL A 55 -1.65 6.42 -4.72
N SER A 56 -0.44 6.01 -5.11
CA SER A 56 0.78 6.56 -4.54
C SER A 56 0.91 8.07 -4.76
N GLY A 57 0.22 8.60 -5.77
CA GLY A 57 0.20 10.03 -6.04
C GLY A 57 -0.98 10.78 -5.45
N GLN A 58 -1.84 10.10 -4.69
CA GLN A 58 -3.03 10.72 -4.12
C GLN A 58 -2.75 11.42 -2.80
N ASP A 59 -3.68 12.30 -2.40
CA ASP A 59 -3.65 12.98 -1.12
C ASP A 59 -3.83 11.95 0.01
N PRO A 60 -2.91 11.89 1.00
CA PRO A 60 -3.04 10.93 2.09
C PRO A 60 -4.33 11.10 2.91
N TYR A 61 -4.90 12.28 2.95
CA TYR A 61 -6.17 12.50 3.66
C TYR A 61 -7.36 11.84 2.97
N LYS A 62 -7.21 11.44 1.72
CA LYS A 62 -8.24 10.73 0.97
C LYS A 62 -8.09 9.22 1.06
N ILE A 63 -7.00 8.72 1.58
CA ILE A 63 -6.73 7.29 1.68
C ILE A 63 -6.99 6.84 3.12
N ARG A 64 -7.95 5.95 3.27
CA ARG A 64 -8.30 5.43 4.58
C ARG A 64 -7.15 4.60 5.15
N GLY A 65 -6.73 4.94 6.36
CA GLY A 65 -5.66 4.21 7.02
C GLY A 65 -4.26 4.66 6.62
N ALA A 66 -4.12 5.68 5.77
CA ALA A 66 -2.81 6.22 5.45
C ALA A 66 -2.12 6.70 6.72
N ALA A 67 -0.83 6.38 6.85
CA ALA A 67 -0.05 6.74 8.03
C ALA A 67 1.27 7.41 7.61
N PRO A 68 1.76 8.38 8.39
CA PRO A 68 3.07 8.97 8.12
C PRO A 68 4.18 7.97 8.40
N ILE A 69 5.25 8.10 7.64
CA ILE A 69 6.45 7.30 7.85
C ILE A 69 7.30 7.93 8.94
#